data_9646c7e1196d7dec144c928dbf6d21a2
#
_entry.id   9646c7e1196d7dec144c928dbf6d21a2
#
_cell.length_a   1.000
_cell.length_b   1.000
_cell.length_c   1.000
_cell.angle_alpha   90.00
_cell.angle_beta   90.00
_cell.angle_gamma   90.00
#
_symmetry.space_group_name_H-M   'P 1'
#
loop_
_entity.id
_entity.type
_entity.pdbx_description
1 polymer ?
#
loop_
_entity_poly.entity_id
_entity_poly.type
_entity_poly.pdbx_seq_one_letter_code
_entity_poly.pdbx_strand_id
1 'polypeptide(L)'
;MVGVVIATHCKLGEELIRAAEFIVGKAEQIRSVSVDPQKTPPDALRKEIEEAVKAVNTGNGVLILTDMFGGTPSNICLSFLKQGKVEVISGVNLPMVIRILNIRTDFALSELAETVKIYGQNSIAIAGEKLRRK
;
A
#
# COMPACT_ATOMS: atom_id res chain seq x y z
N MET A 1 10.22 12.02 0.96
CA MET A 1 8.87 11.60 0.57
C MET A 1 8.40 10.40 1.41
N VAL A 2 7.11 10.19 1.48
CA VAL A 2 6.55 9.06 2.22
C VAL A 2 6.96 7.74 1.57
N GLY A 3 7.49 6.80 2.37
CA GLY A 3 7.80 5.46 1.92
C GLY A 3 6.55 4.59 1.82
N VAL A 4 6.57 3.58 0.96
CA VAL A 4 5.42 2.71 0.73
C VAL A 4 5.81 1.24 0.86
N VAL A 5 5.02 0.49 1.63
CA VAL A 5 5.14 -0.96 1.72
C VAL A 5 3.80 -1.57 1.35
N ILE A 6 3.81 -2.53 0.44
CA ILE A 6 2.59 -3.25 0.05
C ILE A 6 2.73 -4.70 0.52
N ALA A 7 1.97 -5.06 1.54
CA ALA A 7 2.01 -6.39 2.15
C ALA A 7 0.71 -7.12 1.86
N THR A 8 0.78 -8.15 1.02
CA THR A 8 -0.40 -8.86 0.53
C THR A 8 -0.22 -10.36 0.61
N HIS A 9 -1.31 -11.08 0.42
CA HIS A 9 -1.25 -12.51 0.15
C HIS A 9 -0.52 -12.73 -1.18
N CYS A 10 0.29 -13.76 -1.22
CA CYS A 10 1.03 -14.15 -2.41
C CYS A 10 1.81 -12.97 -3.03
N LYS A 11 1.91 -12.95 -4.34
CA LYS A 11 2.69 -11.92 -5.05
C LYS A 11 1.86 -10.73 -5.52
N LEU A 12 0.65 -10.56 -4.99
CA LEU A 12 -0.24 -9.49 -5.43
C LEU A 12 0.42 -8.11 -5.30
N GLY A 13 1.07 -7.84 -4.16
CA GLY A 13 1.73 -6.55 -3.93
C GLY A 13 2.85 -6.30 -4.94
N GLU A 14 3.66 -7.31 -5.20
CA GLU A 14 4.73 -7.23 -6.21
C GLU A 14 4.18 -6.91 -7.59
N GLU A 15 3.09 -7.56 -7.98
CA GLU A 15 2.46 -7.34 -9.27
C GLU A 15 1.77 -5.98 -9.37
N LEU A 16 1.20 -5.48 -8.26
CA LEU A 16 0.65 -4.13 -8.23
C LEU A 16 1.74 -3.09 -8.47
N ILE A 17 2.92 -3.27 -7.87
CA ILE A 17 4.05 -2.37 -8.11
C ILE A 17 4.49 -2.44 -9.56
N ARG A 18 4.62 -3.64 -10.12
CA ARG A 18 5.02 -3.82 -11.53
C ARG A 18 4.03 -3.14 -12.47
N ALA A 19 2.75 -3.33 -12.25
CA ALA A 19 1.71 -2.70 -13.07
C ALA A 19 1.77 -1.17 -12.97
N ALA A 20 1.90 -0.64 -11.77
CA ALA A 20 2.02 0.80 -11.55
C ALA A 20 3.27 1.36 -12.24
N GLU A 21 4.41 0.69 -12.09
CA GLU A 21 5.65 1.14 -12.72
C GLU A 21 5.59 1.09 -14.25
N PHE A 22 4.85 0.15 -14.79
CA PHE A 22 4.60 0.09 -16.23
C PHE A 22 3.88 1.34 -16.73
N ILE A 23 2.98 1.89 -15.90
CA ILE A 23 2.14 3.04 -16.27
C ILE A 23 2.85 4.37 -16.00
N VAL A 24 3.48 4.52 -14.82
CA VAL A 24 4.05 5.82 -14.40
C VAL A 24 5.57 5.87 -14.38
N GLY A 25 6.23 4.76 -14.69
CA GLY A 25 7.68 4.66 -14.65
C GLY A 25 8.21 4.09 -13.34
N LYS A 26 9.51 3.80 -13.31
CA LYS A 26 10.16 3.17 -12.16
C LYS A 26 10.03 4.03 -10.91
N ALA A 27 9.69 3.40 -9.79
CA ALA A 27 9.49 4.07 -8.51
C ALA A 27 10.57 3.67 -7.50
N GLU A 28 10.92 4.62 -6.63
CA GLU A 28 11.84 4.41 -5.52
C GLU A 28 11.07 4.40 -4.20
N GLN A 29 11.71 3.92 -3.13
CA GLN A 29 11.11 3.88 -1.78
C GLN A 29 9.75 3.21 -1.74
N ILE A 30 9.63 2.10 -2.46
CA ILE A 30 8.45 1.25 -2.46
C ILE A 30 8.93 -0.20 -2.44
N ARG A 31 8.32 -1.01 -1.57
CA ARG A 31 8.63 -2.42 -1.43
C ARG A 31 7.38 -3.24 -1.26
N SER A 32 7.42 -4.48 -1.72
CA SER A 32 6.38 -5.45 -1.47
C SER A 32 6.86 -6.50 -0.48
N VAL A 33 5.92 -7.00 0.32
CA VAL A 33 6.14 -8.16 1.18
C VAL A 33 5.06 -9.17 0.81
N SER A 34 5.49 -10.35 0.39
CA SER A 34 4.57 -11.43 0.01
C SER A 34 4.34 -12.34 1.20
N VAL A 35 3.07 -12.57 1.52
CA VAL A 35 2.70 -13.41 2.64
C VAL A 35 2.25 -14.76 2.14
N ASP A 36 2.93 -15.81 2.59
CA ASP A 36 2.48 -17.18 2.41
C ASP A 36 2.45 -17.82 3.80
N PRO A 37 1.26 -17.90 4.42
CA PRO A 37 1.15 -18.42 5.79
C PRO A 37 1.67 -19.84 5.96
N GLN A 38 1.74 -20.62 4.87
CA GLN A 38 2.24 -21.99 4.92
C GLN A 38 3.77 -22.05 4.93
N LYS A 39 4.43 -21.01 4.39
CA LYS A 39 5.88 -20.98 4.24
C LYS A 39 6.59 -20.08 5.23
N THR A 40 5.93 -19.03 5.69
CA THR A 40 6.57 -18.02 6.54
C THR A 40 5.87 -17.94 7.89
N PRO A 41 6.57 -18.27 9.00
CA PRO A 41 6.00 -18.10 10.34
C PRO A 41 5.69 -16.62 10.63
N PRO A 42 4.70 -16.33 11.52
CA PRO A 42 4.35 -14.96 11.86
C PRO A 42 5.51 -14.07 12.31
N ASP A 43 6.44 -14.61 13.09
CA ASP A 43 7.59 -13.84 13.56
C ASP A 43 8.54 -13.45 12.44
N ALA A 44 8.76 -14.36 11.49
CA ALA A 44 9.59 -14.08 10.31
C ALA A 44 8.92 -13.05 9.42
N LEU A 45 7.61 -13.13 9.27
CA LEU A 45 6.84 -12.17 8.48
C LEU A 45 6.89 -10.77 9.10
N ARG A 46 6.72 -10.68 10.42
CA ARG A 46 6.84 -9.42 11.15
C ARG A 46 8.19 -8.76 10.88
N LYS A 47 9.24 -9.56 10.92
CA LYS A 47 10.61 -9.09 10.67
C LYS A 47 10.77 -8.57 9.23
N GLU A 48 10.21 -9.26 8.25
CA GLU A 48 10.25 -8.83 6.86
C GLU A 48 9.55 -7.49 6.67
N ILE A 49 8.39 -7.31 7.29
CA ILE A 49 7.65 -6.04 7.22
C ILE A 49 8.44 -4.94 7.91
N GLU A 50 9.02 -5.22 9.09
CA GLU A 50 9.85 -4.25 9.80
C GLU A 50 11.03 -3.79 8.95
N GLU A 51 11.72 -4.72 8.32
CA GLU A 51 12.85 -4.40 7.43
C GLU A 51 12.41 -3.58 6.22
N ALA A 52 11.27 -3.92 5.64
CA ALA A 52 10.72 -3.17 4.51
C ALA A 52 10.37 -1.73 4.92
N VAL A 53 9.72 -1.55 6.07
CA VAL A 53 9.39 -0.23 6.61
C VAL A 53 10.64 0.60 6.82
N LYS A 54 11.67 0.03 7.44
CA LYS A 54 12.95 0.72 7.65
C LYS A 54 13.61 1.11 6.34
N ALA A 55 13.55 0.23 5.35
CA ALA A 55 14.22 0.45 4.07
C ALA A 55 13.61 1.62 3.27
N VAL A 56 12.31 1.86 3.41
CA VAL A 56 11.63 2.92 2.65
C VAL A 56 11.43 4.22 3.44
N ASN A 57 11.70 4.22 4.74
CA ASN A 57 11.51 5.39 5.59
C ASN A 57 12.74 6.30 5.53
N THR A 58 12.55 7.52 5.04
CA THR A 58 13.58 8.54 4.99
C THR A 58 13.27 9.73 5.93
N GLY A 59 12.33 9.55 6.86
CA GLY A 59 11.95 10.56 7.83
C GLY A 59 10.56 11.13 7.65
N ASN A 60 9.90 10.84 6.52
CA ASN A 60 8.55 11.35 6.22
C ASN A 60 7.45 10.33 6.56
N GLY A 61 7.82 9.23 7.17
CA GLY A 61 6.89 8.16 7.52
C GLY A 61 6.68 7.14 6.41
N VAL A 62 5.87 6.13 6.73
CA VAL A 62 5.61 5.01 5.83
C VAL A 62 4.11 4.71 5.77
N LEU A 63 3.61 4.54 4.56
CA LEU A 63 2.26 4.08 4.31
C LEU A 63 2.31 2.60 3.94
N ILE A 64 1.68 1.76 4.74
CA ILE A 64 1.57 0.33 4.48
C ILE A 64 0.21 0.08 3.83
N LEU A 65 0.21 -0.63 2.72
CA LEU A 65 -1.02 -1.03 2.02
C LEU A 65 -1.16 -2.53 2.13
N THR A 66 -2.35 -2.99 2.51
CA THR A 66 -2.67 -4.42 2.54
C THR A 66 -3.84 -4.70 1.59
N ASP A 67 -4.00 -5.97 1.22
CA ASP A 67 -5.08 -6.35 0.31
C ASP A 67 -6.43 -6.45 1.01
N MET A 68 -6.49 -6.93 2.25
CA MET A 68 -7.77 -7.04 2.96
C MET A 68 -7.58 -7.10 4.47
N PHE A 69 -8.55 -6.56 5.23
CA PHE A 69 -8.59 -6.75 6.68
C PHE A 69 -8.93 -8.19 7.03
N GLY A 70 -8.49 -8.62 8.22
CA GLY A 70 -8.79 -9.95 8.75
C GLY A 70 -7.84 -11.04 8.31
N GLY A 71 -6.95 -10.77 7.39
CA GLY A 71 -5.88 -11.71 7.02
C GLY A 71 -4.63 -11.53 7.86
N THR A 72 -3.74 -12.52 7.84
CA THR A 72 -2.46 -12.45 8.55
C THR A 72 -1.65 -11.20 8.20
N PRO A 73 -1.50 -10.81 6.90
CA PRO A 73 -0.74 -9.61 6.56
C PRO A 73 -1.29 -8.36 7.24
N SER A 74 -2.61 -8.19 7.19
CA SER A 74 -3.27 -7.05 7.78
C SER A 74 -3.06 -6.98 9.30
N ASN A 75 -3.27 -8.10 10.00
CA ASN A 75 -3.12 -8.15 11.46
C ASN A 75 -1.72 -7.80 11.92
N ILE A 76 -0.72 -8.28 11.21
CA ILE A 76 0.68 -7.96 11.51
C ILE A 76 0.96 -6.49 11.20
N CYS A 77 0.48 -5.98 10.08
CA CYS A 77 0.67 -4.59 9.70
C CYS A 77 0.06 -3.62 10.71
N LEU A 78 -1.10 -3.94 11.27
CA LEU A 78 -1.74 -3.12 12.30
C LEU A 78 -0.86 -2.92 13.53
N SER A 79 0.02 -3.88 13.82
CA SER A 79 0.94 -3.76 14.95
C SER A 79 2.00 -2.68 14.75
N PHE A 80 2.19 -2.19 13.53
CA PHE A 80 3.16 -1.14 13.22
C PHE A 80 2.55 0.26 13.23
N LEU A 81 1.23 0.38 13.42
CA LEU A 81 0.58 1.68 13.48
C LEU A 81 1.25 2.61 14.49
N LYS A 82 1.61 3.80 14.03
CA LYS A 82 2.18 4.83 14.88
C LYS A 82 1.83 6.18 14.29
N GLN A 83 1.04 6.95 15.04
CA GLN A 83 0.53 8.24 14.58
C GLN A 83 1.65 9.13 14.02
N GLY A 84 1.48 9.61 12.81
CA GLY A 84 2.43 10.48 12.13
C GLY A 84 3.67 9.78 11.57
N LYS A 85 3.84 8.49 11.85
CA LYS A 85 5.03 7.74 11.40
C LYS A 85 4.72 6.54 10.54
N VAL A 86 3.68 5.79 10.89
CA VAL A 86 3.23 4.63 10.10
C VAL A 86 1.72 4.60 10.06
N GLU A 87 1.18 4.55 8.87
CA GLU A 87 -0.27 4.40 8.65
C GLU A 87 -0.52 3.15 7.80
N VAL A 88 -1.69 2.56 7.97
CA VAL A 88 -2.06 1.34 7.24
C VAL A 88 -3.40 1.56 6.53
N ILE A 89 -3.44 1.27 5.23
CA ILE A 89 -4.69 1.23 4.47
C ILE A 89 -4.92 -0.19 4.00
N SER A 90 -6.11 -0.71 4.24
CA SER A 90 -6.52 -2.03 3.75
C SER A 90 -7.43 -1.87 2.52
N GLY A 91 -7.38 -2.84 1.62
CA GLY A 91 -8.17 -2.78 0.39
C GLY A 91 -7.44 -2.13 -0.78
N VAL A 92 -6.13 -2.33 -0.87
CA VAL A 92 -5.33 -1.72 -1.93
C VAL A 92 -5.84 -2.11 -3.33
N ASN A 93 -5.84 -1.14 -4.23
CA ASN A 93 -6.10 -1.37 -5.64
C ASN A 93 -5.07 -0.62 -6.49
N LEU A 94 -5.00 -0.93 -7.78
CA LEU A 94 -4.00 -0.35 -8.67
C LEU A 94 -4.10 1.19 -8.77
N PRO A 95 -5.30 1.78 -8.90
CA PRO A 95 -5.41 3.25 -8.93
C PRO A 95 -4.80 3.91 -7.70
N MET A 96 -4.92 3.30 -6.52
CA MET A 96 -4.31 3.82 -5.29
C MET A 96 -2.79 3.86 -5.40
N VAL A 97 -2.18 2.79 -5.88
CA VAL A 97 -0.72 2.72 -6.01
C VAL A 97 -0.21 3.77 -6.98
N ILE A 98 -0.87 3.90 -8.13
CA ILE A 98 -0.53 4.92 -9.12
C ILE A 98 -0.64 6.32 -8.51
N ARG A 99 -1.74 6.60 -7.80
CA ARG A 99 -1.96 7.91 -7.19
C ARG A 99 -0.89 8.25 -6.16
N ILE A 100 -0.55 7.29 -5.29
CA ILE A 100 0.52 7.48 -4.30
C ILE A 100 1.82 7.90 -4.98
N LEU A 101 2.20 7.18 -6.02
CA LEU A 101 3.46 7.45 -6.71
C LEU A 101 3.49 8.85 -7.35
N ASN A 102 2.32 9.37 -7.73
CA ASN A 102 2.23 10.68 -8.36
C ASN A 102 2.19 11.84 -7.35
N ILE A 103 1.70 11.63 -6.12
CA ILE A 103 1.44 12.74 -5.19
C ILE A 103 2.19 12.65 -3.85
N ARG A 104 2.85 11.54 -3.54
CA ARG A 104 3.41 11.32 -2.19
C ARG A 104 4.46 12.34 -1.74
N THR A 105 5.05 13.08 -2.65
CA THR A 105 6.01 14.12 -2.30
C THR A 105 5.36 15.40 -1.79
N ASP A 106 4.06 15.59 -2.07
CA ASP A 106 3.35 16.83 -1.80
C ASP A 106 2.52 16.80 -0.51
N PHE A 107 2.47 15.64 0.19
CA PHE A 107 1.59 15.45 1.32
C PHE A 107 2.32 14.87 2.53
N ALA A 108 1.91 15.26 3.72
CA ALA A 108 2.26 14.55 4.94
C ALA A 108 1.54 13.20 4.97
N LEU A 109 2.03 12.27 5.77
CA LEU A 109 1.52 10.89 5.81
C LEU A 109 0.01 10.80 6.03
N SER A 110 -0.52 11.53 7.02
CA SER A 110 -1.96 11.45 7.33
C SER A 110 -2.83 11.99 6.21
N GLU A 111 -2.41 13.07 5.57
CA GLU A 111 -3.12 13.64 4.44
C GLU A 111 -3.03 12.74 3.22
N LEU A 112 -1.88 12.14 2.98
CA LEU A 112 -1.69 11.19 1.89
C LEU A 112 -2.61 9.99 2.06
N ALA A 113 -2.67 9.42 3.26
CA ALA A 113 -3.51 8.26 3.55
C ALA A 113 -4.98 8.57 3.27
N GLU A 114 -5.48 9.71 3.74
CA GLU A 114 -6.88 10.11 3.53
C GLU A 114 -7.19 10.33 2.04
N THR A 115 -6.30 11.05 1.35
CA THR A 115 -6.46 11.35 -0.08
C THR A 115 -6.48 10.08 -0.91
N VAL A 116 -5.56 9.16 -0.62
CA VAL A 116 -5.44 7.89 -1.36
C VAL A 116 -6.64 6.97 -1.09
N LYS A 117 -7.12 6.92 0.15
CA LYS A 117 -8.33 6.15 0.49
C LYS A 117 -9.52 6.62 -0.34
N ILE A 118 -9.78 7.91 -0.37
CA ILE A 118 -10.88 8.49 -1.11
C ILE A 118 -10.73 8.20 -2.62
N TYR A 119 -9.53 8.38 -3.14
CA TYR A 119 -9.25 8.10 -4.55
C TYR A 119 -9.51 6.64 -4.90
N GLY A 120 -9.07 5.72 -4.04
CA GLY A 120 -9.29 4.28 -4.24
C GLY A 120 -10.78 3.92 -4.24
N GLN A 121 -11.53 4.48 -3.30
CA GLN A 121 -12.98 4.27 -3.22
C GLN A 121 -13.68 4.77 -4.49
N ASN A 122 -13.30 5.92 -4.97
CA ASN A 122 -13.89 6.54 -6.16
C ASN A 122 -13.44 5.91 -7.48
N SER A 123 -12.44 5.06 -7.44
CA SER A 123 -11.94 4.34 -8.62
C SER A 123 -12.78 3.11 -8.97
N ILE A 124 -13.66 2.71 -8.07
CA ILE A 124 -14.57 1.59 -8.31
C ILE A 124 -15.76 2.13 -9.08
N ALA A 125 -16.02 1.56 -10.25
CA ALA A 125 -17.08 2.07 -11.13
C ALA A 125 -17.80 0.93 -11.83
N ILE A 126 -19.10 1.10 -11.97
CA ILE A 126 -19.91 0.24 -12.83
C ILE A 126 -19.99 0.94 -14.17
N ALA A 127 -19.43 0.32 -15.21
CA ALA A 127 -19.31 0.94 -16.52
C ALA A 127 -20.68 1.38 -17.10
N GLY A 128 -21.69 0.55 -16.94
CA GLY A 128 -23.05 0.87 -17.41
C GLY A 128 -23.61 2.13 -16.78
N GLU A 129 -23.34 2.37 -15.50
CA GLU A 129 -23.78 3.59 -14.82
C GLU A 129 -23.08 4.82 -15.38
N LYS A 130 -21.78 4.72 -15.64
CA LYS A 130 -21.03 5.84 -16.23
C LYS A 130 -21.55 6.23 -17.60
N LEU A 131 -21.87 5.25 -18.43
CA LEU A 131 -22.41 5.50 -19.77
C LEU A 131 -23.80 6.12 -19.72
N ARG A 132 -24.62 5.74 -18.74
CA ARG A 132 -25.97 6.30 -18.60
C ARG A 132 -26.00 7.74 -18.13
N ARG A 133 -24.94 8.22 -17.45
CA ARG A 133 -24.84 9.60 -16.97
C ARG A 133 -24.56 10.62 -18.07
N LYS A 134 -24.31 10.13 -19.26
CA LYS A 134 -24.15 11.00 -20.42
C LYS A 134 -25.49 11.20 -21.10
#